data_6b0b650ac468c9ebfbb1ea8b0c7bd441
#
_entry.id   6b0b650ac468c9ebfbb1ea8b0c7bd441
#
_cell.length_a   1.000
_cell.length_b   1.000
_cell.length_c   1.000
_cell.angle_alpha   90.00
_cell.angle_beta   90.00
_cell.angle_gamma   90.00
#
_symmetry.space_group_name_H-M   'P 1'
#
loop_
_entity.id
_entity.type
_entity.pdbx_description
1 polymer ?
#
loop_
_entity_poly.entity_id
_entity_poly.type
_entity_poly.pdbx_seq_one_letter_code
_entity_poly.pdbx_strand_id
1 'polypeptide(L)'
;MLITAEQRTELESLIELASHGRALRHEHDNPAQASALKDLVSQHKELETKKTDAAEVVEKFRAEVAEHAAAIEAQNAQIAKKTVELNDGTGLTSRDLVNLQNEIAGHEERVSELEEAELGSMEELESAETALSDVESSLAEVIASGRATQTAIKDRKAELAAQLEANSASAQKLKADLPETLVRQFDRNVAAGGPGAAILNGPNCQACGQEISGMAWKGMLLEDPNQTYECEECEAVLLRKG
;
A
#
# COMPACT_ATOMS: atom_id res chain seq x y z
N MET A 1 -8.42 0.58 49.75
CA MET A 1 -9.50 1.52 50.12
C MET A 1 -10.83 0.75 49.98
N LEU A 2 -11.74 0.87 50.94
CA LEU A 2 -13.06 0.21 50.84
C LEU A 2 -14.00 1.08 50.00
N ILE A 3 -14.68 0.48 49.02
CA ILE A 3 -15.68 1.10 48.15
C ILE A 3 -17.04 0.45 48.32
N THR A 4 -18.12 1.06 47.85
CA THR A 4 -19.46 0.46 47.90
C THR A 4 -19.61 -0.61 46.80
N ALA A 5 -20.62 -1.46 46.89
CA ALA A 5 -20.93 -2.45 45.86
C ALA A 5 -21.28 -1.78 44.50
N GLU A 6 -21.93 -0.62 44.53
CA GLU A 6 -22.23 0.17 43.34
C GLU A 6 -20.94 0.70 42.71
N GLN A 7 -20.06 1.32 43.48
CA GLN A 7 -18.75 1.80 43.02
C GLN A 7 -17.87 0.67 42.50
N ARG A 8 -17.99 -0.54 43.07
CA ARG A 8 -17.33 -1.73 42.53
C ARG A 8 -17.79 -2.02 41.10
N THR A 9 -19.11 -2.06 40.89
CA THR A 9 -19.68 -2.31 39.55
C THR A 9 -19.22 -1.24 38.52
N GLU A 10 -19.19 0.01 38.98
CA GLU A 10 -18.70 1.13 38.15
C GLU A 10 -17.22 0.99 37.83
N LEU A 11 -16.39 0.58 38.79
CA LEU A 11 -14.96 0.33 38.55
C LEU A 11 -14.74 -0.85 37.61
N GLU A 12 -15.49 -1.94 37.75
CA GLU A 12 -15.44 -3.09 36.82
C GLU A 12 -15.81 -2.66 35.41
N SER A 13 -16.87 -1.87 35.22
CA SER A 13 -17.27 -1.29 33.94
C SER A 13 -16.20 -0.33 33.38
N LEU A 14 -15.55 0.45 34.22
CA LEU A 14 -14.46 1.34 33.83
C LEU A 14 -13.23 0.57 33.32
N ILE A 15 -12.92 -0.59 33.95
CA ILE A 15 -11.86 -1.50 33.52
C ILE A 15 -12.17 -2.03 32.11
N GLU A 16 -13.41 -2.45 31.86
CA GLU A 16 -13.83 -2.91 30.51
C GLU A 16 -13.72 -1.82 29.47
N LEU A 17 -14.24 -0.61 29.77
CA LEU A 17 -14.12 0.55 28.86
C LEU A 17 -12.65 0.93 28.59
N ALA A 18 -11.80 0.90 29.61
CA ALA A 18 -10.38 1.19 29.45
C ALA A 18 -9.70 0.13 28.54
N SER A 19 -10.05 -1.14 28.70
CA SER A 19 -9.56 -2.22 27.85
C SER A 19 -10.05 -2.06 26.40
N HIS A 20 -11.35 -1.80 26.22
CA HIS A 20 -11.93 -1.54 24.90
C HIS A 20 -11.29 -0.31 24.22
N GLY A 21 -11.14 0.79 24.95
CA GLY A 21 -10.50 1.99 24.45
C GLY A 21 -9.03 1.78 24.00
N ARG A 22 -8.28 0.87 24.65
CA ARG A 22 -6.93 0.49 24.21
C ARG A 22 -6.97 -0.30 22.90
N ALA A 23 -7.91 -1.25 22.79
CA ALA A 23 -8.07 -2.03 21.55
C ALA A 23 -8.45 -1.13 20.38
N LEU A 24 -9.38 -0.19 20.57
CA LEU A 24 -9.77 0.79 19.55
C LEU A 24 -8.58 1.69 19.12
N ARG A 25 -7.78 2.17 20.07
CA ARG A 25 -6.58 2.95 19.77
C ARG A 25 -5.56 2.13 18.99
N HIS A 26 -5.33 0.89 19.41
CA HIS A 26 -4.39 0.01 18.70
C HIS A 26 -4.81 -0.21 17.24
N GLU A 27 -6.09 -0.48 17.00
CA GLU A 27 -6.62 -0.64 15.63
C GLU A 27 -6.55 0.67 14.83
N HIS A 28 -6.86 1.82 15.45
CA HIS A 28 -6.75 3.13 14.82
C HIS A 28 -5.32 3.43 14.36
N ASP A 29 -4.33 3.14 15.21
CA ASP A 29 -2.94 3.43 14.93
C ASP A 29 -2.30 2.40 13.99
N ASN A 30 -2.82 1.17 13.99
CA ASN A 30 -2.36 0.04 13.20
C ASN A 30 -3.49 -0.56 12.35
N PRO A 31 -4.00 0.14 11.34
CA PRO A 31 -5.07 -0.38 10.51
C PRO A 31 -4.63 -1.65 9.78
N ALA A 32 -5.50 -2.66 9.75
CA ALA A 32 -5.20 -3.96 9.14
C ALA A 32 -4.78 -3.85 7.65
N GLN A 33 -5.31 -2.85 6.95
CA GLN A 33 -5.01 -2.59 5.53
C GLN A 33 -3.67 -1.89 5.28
N ALA A 34 -2.94 -1.46 6.31
CA ALA A 34 -1.69 -0.73 6.15
C ALA A 34 -0.61 -1.53 5.41
N SER A 35 -0.53 -2.85 5.64
CA SER A 35 0.39 -3.73 4.93
C SER A 35 0.01 -3.83 3.45
N ALA A 36 -1.27 -4.07 3.14
CA ALA A 36 -1.75 -4.15 1.76
C ALA A 36 -1.51 -2.85 0.98
N LEU A 37 -1.70 -1.69 1.63
CA LEU A 37 -1.39 -0.40 1.01
C LEU A 37 0.10 -0.25 0.70
N LYS A 38 0.98 -0.71 1.59
CA LYS A 38 2.43 -0.70 1.36
C LYS A 38 2.82 -1.58 0.17
N ASP A 39 2.20 -2.76 0.05
CA ASP A 39 2.45 -3.67 -1.07
C ASP A 39 1.97 -3.06 -2.40
N LEU A 40 0.80 -2.40 -2.41
CA LEU A 40 0.30 -1.68 -3.58
C LEU A 40 1.21 -0.52 -3.99
N VAL A 41 1.81 0.20 -3.04
CA VAL A 41 2.79 1.26 -3.33
C VAL A 41 4.06 0.67 -3.98
N SER A 42 4.52 -0.49 -3.52
CA SER A 42 5.66 -1.18 -4.13
C SER A 42 5.35 -1.65 -5.54
N GLN A 43 4.19 -2.27 -5.76
CA GLN A 43 3.72 -2.69 -7.09
C GLN A 43 3.57 -1.52 -8.05
N HIS A 44 3.02 -0.40 -7.59
CA HIS A 44 2.93 0.83 -8.40
C HIS A 44 4.30 1.27 -8.89
N LYS A 45 5.29 1.32 -8.00
CA LYS A 45 6.66 1.73 -8.36
C LYS A 45 7.30 0.79 -9.38
N GLU A 46 7.10 -0.52 -9.22
CA GLU A 46 7.61 -1.52 -10.17
C GLU A 46 6.95 -1.39 -11.54
N LEU A 47 5.63 -1.17 -11.57
CA LEU A 47 4.89 -0.99 -12.83
C LEU A 47 5.24 0.32 -13.53
N GLU A 48 5.50 1.41 -12.81
CA GLU A 48 6.00 2.66 -13.39
C GLU A 48 7.37 2.46 -14.08
N THR A 49 8.26 1.68 -13.48
CA THR A 49 9.54 1.33 -14.11
C THR A 49 9.31 0.52 -15.38
N LYS A 50 8.48 -0.54 -15.31
CA LYS A 50 8.14 -1.37 -16.46
C LYS A 50 7.47 -0.57 -17.59
N LYS A 51 6.61 0.39 -17.24
CA LYS A 51 6.00 1.30 -18.21
C LYS A 51 7.04 2.13 -18.95
N THR A 52 8.01 2.68 -18.22
CA THR A 52 9.11 3.45 -18.83
C THR A 52 9.92 2.59 -19.77
N ASP A 53 10.31 1.39 -19.33
CA ASP A 53 11.10 0.46 -20.15
C ASP A 53 10.30 0.02 -21.39
N ALA A 54 9.02 -0.30 -21.27
CA ALA A 54 8.16 -0.66 -22.40
C ALA A 54 7.97 0.50 -23.40
N ALA A 55 7.82 1.73 -22.89
CA ALA A 55 7.71 2.91 -23.73
C ALA A 55 9.00 3.17 -24.54
N GLU A 56 10.17 2.94 -23.94
CA GLU A 56 11.46 3.03 -24.66
C GLU A 56 11.56 2.01 -25.79
N VAL A 57 11.05 0.78 -25.57
CA VAL A 57 11.02 -0.27 -26.60
C VAL A 57 10.10 0.13 -27.76
N VAL A 58 8.92 0.69 -27.48
CA VAL A 58 7.99 1.22 -28.49
C VAL A 58 8.67 2.31 -29.33
N GLU A 59 9.30 3.29 -28.68
CA GLU A 59 9.99 4.37 -29.41
C GLU A 59 11.16 3.87 -30.27
N LYS A 60 11.88 2.84 -29.79
CA LYS A 60 12.94 2.19 -30.57
C LYS A 60 12.39 1.60 -31.88
N PHE A 61 11.38 0.74 -31.80
CA PHE A 61 10.83 0.10 -33.01
C PHE A 61 10.11 1.10 -33.92
N ARG A 62 9.46 2.13 -33.35
CA ARG A 62 8.88 3.21 -34.13
C ARG A 62 9.95 3.98 -34.94
N ALA A 63 11.13 4.20 -34.38
CA ALA A 63 12.25 4.81 -35.06
C ALA A 63 12.80 3.89 -36.14
N GLU A 64 12.91 2.57 -35.91
CA GLU A 64 13.37 1.60 -36.92
C GLU A 64 12.43 1.53 -38.12
N VAL A 65 11.10 1.48 -37.90
CA VAL A 65 10.08 1.54 -38.96
C VAL A 65 10.25 2.83 -39.77
N ALA A 66 10.41 3.98 -39.14
CA ALA A 66 10.60 5.26 -39.83
C ALA A 66 11.90 5.30 -40.61
N GLU A 67 12.98 4.69 -40.11
CA GLU A 67 14.27 4.58 -40.83
C GLU A 67 14.14 3.71 -42.08
N HIS A 68 13.51 2.55 -42.00
CA HIS A 68 13.26 1.67 -43.14
C HIS A 68 12.39 2.36 -44.19
N ALA A 69 11.28 2.99 -43.80
CA ALA A 69 10.43 3.74 -44.70
C ALA A 69 11.20 4.85 -45.47
N ALA A 70 12.03 5.61 -44.75
CA ALA A 70 12.85 6.64 -45.38
C ALA A 70 13.92 6.05 -46.35
N ALA A 71 14.50 4.89 -46.02
CA ALA A 71 15.44 4.19 -46.87
C ALA A 71 14.77 3.67 -48.16
N ILE A 72 13.54 3.10 -48.03
CA ILE A 72 12.72 2.66 -49.16
C ILE A 72 12.42 3.85 -50.11
N GLU A 73 12.00 4.98 -49.56
CA GLU A 73 11.74 6.19 -50.34
C GLU A 73 12.98 6.65 -51.10
N ALA A 74 14.15 6.63 -50.47
CA ALA A 74 15.42 6.99 -51.09
C ALA A 74 15.79 6.03 -52.22
N GLN A 75 15.61 4.72 -52.10
CA GLN A 75 15.84 3.73 -53.14
C GLN A 75 14.87 3.94 -54.31
N ASN A 76 13.59 4.14 -54.05
CA ASN A 76 12.56 4.39 -55.06
C ASN A 76 12.86 5.67 -55.88
N ALA A 77 13.39 6.71 -55.23
CA ALA A 77 13.83 7.92 -55.91
C ALA A 77 15.00 7.64 -56.87
N GLN A 78 15.93 6.74 -56.50
CA GLN A 78 17.04 6.33 -57.43
C GLN A 78 16.52 5.50 -58.62
N ILE A 79 15.58 4.57 -58.34
CA ILE A 79 14.92 3.77 -59.41
C ILE A 79 14.23 4.71 -60.38
N ALA A 80 13.42 5.65 -59.90
CA ALA A 80 12.71 6.60 -60.75
C ALA A 80 13.67 7.43 -61.62
N LYS A 81 14.74 7.96 -61.03
CA LYS A 81 15.77 8.73 -61.75
C LYS A 81 16.43 7.93 -62.84
N LYS A 82 16.90 6.70 -62.52
CA LYS A 82 17.59 5.82 -63.47
C LYS A 82 16.65 5.30 -64.56
N THR A 83 15.39 5.09 -64.26
CA THR A 83 14.35 4.71 -65.24
C THR A 83 14.11 5.82 -66.25
N VAL A 84 14.08 7.07 -65.80
CA VAL A 84 13.99 8.23 -66.75
C VAL A 84 15.21 8.30 -67.65
N GLU A 85 16.41 8.13 -67.11
CA GLU A 85 17.66 8.13 -67.87
C GLU A 85 17.73 6.97 -68.87
N LEU A 86 17.28 5.76 -68.46
CA LEU A 86 17.22 4.60 -69.38
C LEU A 86 16.24 4.81 -70.53
N ASN A 87 15.06 5.43 -70.22
CA ASN A 87 14.02 5.67 -71.25
C ASN A 87 14.42 6.79 -72.24
N ASP A 88 15.16 7.81 -71.78
CA ASP A 88 15.66 8.88 -72.66
C ASP A 88 16.73 8.34 -73.68
N GLY A 89 17.61 7.48 -73.18
CA GLY A 89 18.61 6.76 -74.00
C GLY A 89 19.58 7.65 -74.80
N THR A 90 19.47 8.99 -74.76
CA THR A 90 20.22 9.94 -75.60
C THR A 90 21.70 9.90 -75.24
N GLY A 91 22.55 9.52 -76.19
CA GLY A 91 24.00 9.47 -76.00
C GLY A 91 24.55 8.24 -75.29
N LEU A 92 23.67 7.26 -74.92
CA LEU A 92 24.10 6.05 -74.28
C LEU A 92 24.46 4.93 -75.23
N THR A 93 25.46 4.15 -74.86
CA THR A 93 25.83 2.92 -75.62
C THR A 93 24.99 1.75 -75.14
N SER A 94 24.94 0.65 -75.96
CA SER A 94 24.24 -0.58 -75.49
C SER A 94 24.78 -1.12 -74.18
N ARG A 95 26.02 -0.91 -73.81
CA ARG A 95 26.64 -1.30 -72.58
C ARG A 95 26.14 -0.43 -71.40
N ASP A 96 25.95 0.87 -71.63
CA ASP A 96 25.46 1.82 -70.65
C ASP A 96 23.99 1.49 -70.30
N LEU A 97 23.17 1.15 -71.29
CA LEU A 97 21.78 0.71 -71.06
C LEU A 97 21.69 -0.57 -70.22
N VAL A 98 22.55 -1.58 -70.46
CA VAL A 98 22.62 -2.80 -69.66
C VAL A 98 23.08 -2.49 -68.22
N ASN A 99 24.06 -1.59 -68.09
CA ASN A 99 24.49 -1.18 -66.72
C ASN A 99 23.38 -0.49 -65.97
N LEU A 100 22.65 0.44 -66.59
CA LEU A 100 21.47 1.09 -65.90
C LEU A 100 20.39 0.10 -65.54
N GLN A 101 20.08 -0.90 -66.38
CA GLN A 101 19.14 -1.96 -66.04
C GLN A 101 19.60 -2.77 -64.83
N ASN A 102 20.88 -3.13 -64.76
CA ASN A 102 21.45 -3.84 -63.61
C ASN A 102 21.41 -3.00 -62.31
N GLU A 103 21.66 -1.69 -62.44
CA GLU A 103 21.59 -0.78 -61.29
C GLU A 103 20.15 -0.61 -60.79
N ILE A 104 19.17 -0.51 -61.70
CA ILE A 104 17.73 -0.50 -61.33
C ILE A 104 17.36 -1.78 -60.59
N ALA A 105 17.70 -2.96 -61.16
CA ALA A 105 17.43 -4.25 -60.52
C ALA A 105 18.09 -4.36 -59.13
N GLY A 106 19.31 -3.85 -58.93
CA GLY A 106 19.96 -3.84 -57.62
C GLY A 106 19.27 -2.92 -56.61
N HIS A 107 18.71 -1.79 -57.07
CA HIS A 107 17.88 -0.93 -56.21
C HIS A 107 16.53 -1.57 -55.87
N GLU A 108 15.88 -2.28 -56.83
CA GLU A 108 14.62 -3.02 -56.59
C GLU A 108 14.83 -4.16 -55.60
N GLU A 109 15.91 -4.92 -55.69
CA GLU A 109 16.29 -5.94 -54.72
C GLU A 109 16.47 -5.32 -53.32
N ARG A 110 17.13 -4.17 -53.25
CA ARG A 110 17.33 -3.46 -51.99
C ARG A 110 16.00 -2.94 -51.38
N VAL A 111 15.06 -2.48 -52.20
CA VAL A 111 13.70 -2.12 -51.75
C VAL A 111 13.02 -3.34 -51.14
N SER A 112 13.06 -4.51 -51.78
CA SER A 112 12.44 -5.72 -51.25
C SER A 112 13.04 -6.15 -49.91
N GLU A 113 14.38 -6.07 -49.76
CA GLU A 113 15.02 -6.37 -48.46
C GLU A 113 14.59 -5.38 -47.36
N LEU A 114 14.46 -4.09 -47.69
CA LEU A 114 14.05 -3.05 -46.74
C LEU A 114 12.57 -3.18 -46.37
N GLU A 115 11.70 -3.54 -47.32
CA GLU A 115 10.28 -3.82 -47.06
C GLU A 115 10.08 -5.02 -46.11
N GLU A 116 10.89 -6.09 -46.29
CA GLU A 116 10.86 -7.24 -45.37
C GLU A 116 11.34 -6.84 -43.97
N ALA A 117 12.39 -6.02 -43.86
CA ALA A 117 12.89 -5.50 -42.61
C ALA A 117 11.87 -4.55 -41.91
N GLU A 118 11.20 -3.70 -42.70
CA GLU A 118 10.14 -2.81 -42.19
C GLU A 118 8.97 -3.62 -41.61
N LEU A 119 8.51 -4.64 -42.34
CA LEU A 119 7.45 -5.53 -41.85
C LEU A 119 7.85 -6.21 -40.53
N GLY A 120 9.06 -6.72 -40.39
CA GLY A 120 9.58 -7.27 -39.16
C GLY A 120 9.58 -6.26 -38.01
N SER A 121 10.05 -5.02 -38.28
CA SER A 121 10.03 -3.95 -37.28
C SER A 121 8.59 -3.51 -36.88
N MET A 122 7.64 -3.56 -37.82
CA MET A 122 6.23 -3.28 -37.58
C MET A 122 5.59 -4.35 -36.68
N GLU A 123 5.89 -5.65 -36.85
CA GLU A 123 5.41 -6.73 -35.99
C GLU A 123 5.94 -6.59 -34.55
N GLU A 124 7.22 -6.25 -34.42
CA GLU A 124 7.83 -5.98 -33.12
C GLU A 124 7.25 -4.72 -32.45
N LEU A 125 6.93 -3.68 -33.23
CA LEU A 125 6.26 -2.47 -32.74
C LEU A 125 4.87 -2.80 -32.20
N GLU A 126 4.05 -3.56 -32.91
CA GLU A 126 2.72 -3.97 -32.47
C GLU A 126 2.78 -4.79 -31.17
N SER A 127 3.76 -5.71 -31.09
CA SER A 127 4.01 -6.49 -29.87
C SER A 127 4.40 -5.59 -28.69
N ALA A 128 5.29 -4.61 -28.93
CA ALA A 128 5.73 -3.67 -27.90
C ALA A 128 4.59 -2.74 -27.43
N GLU A 129 3.75 -2.25 -28.35
CA GLU A 129 2.58 -1.43 -28.02
C GLU A 129 1.55 -2.21 -27.21
N THR A 130 1.35 -3.49 -27.52
CA THR A 130 0.49 -4.39 -26.73
C THR A 130 1.05 -4.56 -25.32
N ALA A 131 2.34 -4.82 -25.18
CA ALA A 131 2.99 -4.97 -23.88
C ALA A 131 2.91 -3.69 -23.03
N LEU A 132 3.08 -2.52 -23.65
CA LEU A 132 2.91 -1.23 -22.98
C LEU A 132 1.47 -1.04 -22.48
N SER A 133 0.48 -1.35 -23.32
CA SER A 133 -0.95 -1.28 -22.97
C SER A 133 -1.31 -2.17 -21.78
N ASP A 134 -0.76 -3.39 -21.71
CA ASP A 134 -0.98 -4.32 -20.60
C ASP A 134 -0.40 -3.79 -19.28
N VAL A 135 0.79 -3.19 -19.33
CA VAL A 135 1.41 -2.55 -18.17
C VAL A 135 0.59 -1.34 -17.71
N GLU A 136 0.11 -0.51 -18.63
CA GLU A 136 -0.74 0.64 -18.31
C GLU A 136 -2.07 0.23 -17.68
N SER A 137 -2.69 -0.84 -18.17
CA SER A 137 -3.89 -1.42 -17.58
C SER A 137 -3.64 -1.91 -16.15
N SER A 138 -2.56 -2.67 -15.94
CA SER A 138 -2.16 -3.15 -14.62
C SER A 138 -1.88 -2.00 -13.64
N LEU A 139 -1.23 -0.94 -14.12
CA LEU A 139 -0.96 0.26 -13.34
C LEU A 139 -2.25 0.97 -12.91
N ALA A 140 -3.23 1.08 -13.82
CA ALA A 140 -4.53 1.67 -13.52
C ALA A 140 -5.29 0.88 -12.45
N GLU A 141 -5.24 -0.45 -12.49
CA GLU A 141 -5.85 -1.33 -11.48
C GLU A 141 -5.20 -1.17 -10.11
N VAL A 142 -3.87 -1.11 -10.05
CA VAL A 142 -3.12 -0.90 -8.79
C VAL A 142 -3.44 0.47 -8.20
N ILE A 143 -3.51 1.53 -9.02
CA ILE A 143 -3.89 2.87 -8.58
C ILE A 143 -5.33 2.88 -8.03
N ALA A 144 -6.28 2.24 -8.71
CA ALA A 144 -7.66 2.14 -8.26
C ALA A 144 -7.77 1.40 -6.92
N SER A 145 -7.08 0.28 -6.78
CA SER A 145 -7.02 -0.53 -5.55
C SER A 145 -6.36 0.26 -4.41
N GLY A 146 -5.28 1.00 -4.69
CA GLY A 146 -4.62 1.86 -3.71
C GLY A 146 -5.53 2.96 -3.18
N ARG A 147 -6.27 3.63 -4.06
CA ARG A 147 -7.25 4.66 -3.67
C ARG A 147 -8.40 4.09 -2.84
N ALA A 148 -8.93 2.94 -3.23
CA ALA A 148 -9.98 2.26 -2.47
C ALA A 148 -9.51 1.87 -1.07
N THR A 149 -8.29 1.31 -0.95
CA THR A 149 -7.68 0.94 0.32
C THR A 149 -7.43 2.16 1.20
N GLN A 150 -6.93 3.28 0.65
CA GLN A 150 -6.76 4.53 1.39
C GLN A 150 -8.08 5.07 1.92
N THR A 151 -9.14 5.03 1.11
CA THR A 151 -10.49 5.46 1.52
C THR A 151 -11.00 4.59 2.66
N ALA A 152 -10.89 3.26 2.55
CA ALA A 152 -11.30 2.32 3.58
C ALA A 152 -10.55 2.54 4.91
N ILE A 153 -9.24 2.81 4.86
CA ILE A 153 -8.44 3.16 6.06
C ILE A 153 -8.95 4.46 6.68
N LYS A 154 -9.20 5.50 5.87
CA LYS A 154 -9.70 6.79 6.34
C LYS A 154 -11.05 6.66 7.02
N ASP A 155 -11.98 5.96 6.38
CA ASP A 155 -13.34 5.77 6.90
C ASP A 155 -13.31 4.96 8.19
N ARG A 156 -12.51 3.88 8.25
CA ARG A 156 -12.34 3.08 9.45
C ARG A 156 -11.74 3.89 10.61
N LYS A 157 -10.74 4.72 10.34
CA LYS A 157 -10.17 5.63 11.36
C LYS A 157 -11.19 6.63 11.88
N ALA A 158 -12.06 7.17 11.03
CA ALA A 158 -13.13 8.08 11.44
C ALA A 158 -14.16 7.37 12.37
N GLU A 159 -14.55 6.14 12.02
CA GLU A 159 -15.42 5.32 12.88
C GLU A 159 -14.77 5.04 14.24
N LEU A 160 -13.49 4.63 14.25
CA LEU A 160 -12.76 4.35 15.49
C LEU A 160 -12.60 5.60 16.35
N ALA A 161 -12.37 6.77 15.75
CA ALA A 161 -12.30 8.04 16.45
C ALA A 161 -13.64 8.37 17.15
N ALA A 162 -14.78 8.18 16.48
CA ALA A 162 -16.09 8.37 17.06
C ALA A 162 -16.36 7.36 18.21
N GLN A 163 -15.96 6.11 18.05
CA GLN A 163 -16.07 5.09 19.10
C GLN A 163 -15.18 5.43 20.31
N LEU A 164 -13.97 5.93 20.09
CA LEU A 164 -13.07 6.38 21.16
C LEU A 164 -13.65 7.58 21.92
N GLU A 165 -14.27 8.51 21.25
CA GLU A 165 -14.95 9.65 21.87
C GLU A 165 -16.12 9.18 22.75
N ALA A 166 -16.98 8.31 22.23
CA ALA A 166 -18.09 7.72 22.99
C ALA A 166 -17.61 6.91 24.20
N ASN A 167 -16.55 6.10 24.02
CA ASN A 167 -15.91 5.33 25.08
C ASN A 167 -15.36 6.26 26.19
N SER A 168 -14.68 7.34 25.80
CA SER A 168 -14.13 8.34 26.72
C SER A 168 -15.24 9.04 27.51
N ALA A 169 -16.33 9.45 26.85
CA ALA A 169 -17.46 10.08 27.51
C ALA A 169 -18.13 9.14 28.52
N SER A 170 -18.27 7.84 28.19
CA SER A 170 -18.78 6.84 29.09
C SER A 170 -17.88 6.61 30.30
N ALA A 171 -16.57 6.55 30.06
CA ALA A 171 -15.59 6.42 31.15
C ALA A 171 -15.60 7.63 32.10
N GLN A 172 -15.78 8.85 31.56
CA GLN A 172 -15.90 10.06 32.40
C GLN A 172 -17.14 10.04 33.29
N LYS A 173 -18.26 9.54 32.80
CA LYS A 173 -19.49 9.38 33.62
C LYS A 173 -19.26 8.41 34.79
N LEU A 174 -18.68 7.23 34.54
CA LEU A 174 -18.37 6.28 35.58
C LEU A 174 -17.40 6.83 36.61
N LYS A 175 -16.43 7.61 36.20
CA LYS A 175 -15.46 8.27 37.11
C LYS A 175 -16.11 9.28 38.05
N ALA A 176 -17.23 9.91 37.67
CA ALA A 176 -17.90 10.91 38.48
C ALA A 176 -18.51 10.31 39.78
N ASP A 177 -18.85 9.03 39.74
CA ASP A 177 -19.48 8.32 40.88
C ASP A 177 -18.44 7.57 41.74
N LEU A 178 -17.16 7.55 41.31
CA LEU A 178 -16.08 6.92 42.04
C LEU A 178 -15.34 7.91 42.96
N PRO A 179 -14.72 7.44 44.07
CA PRO A 179 -13.90 8.28 44.94
C PRO A 179 -12.75 8.96 44.18
N GLU A 180 -12.57 10.26 44.40
CA GLU A 180 -11.55 11.07 43.68
C GLU A 180 -10.13 10.51 43.81
N THR A 181 -9.79 9.92 44.97
CA THR A 181 -8.49 9.29 45.20
C THR A 181 -8.27 8.08 44.28
N LEU A 182 -9.33 7.27 44.09
CA LEU A 182 -9.31 6.12 43.21
C LEU A 182 -9.20 6.54 41.75
N VAL A 183 -9.93 7.57 41.31
CA VAL A 183 -9.88 8.12 39.96
C VAL A 183 -8.49 8.68 39.66
N ARG A 184 -7.89 9.44 40.60
CA ARG A 184 -6.52 9.96 40.42
C ARG A 184 -5.49 8.85 40.26
N GLN A 185 -5.60 7.76 41.03
CA GLN A 185 -4.71 6.62 40.92
C GLN A 185 -4.90 5.91 39.55
N PHE A 186 -6.15 5.68 39.18
CA PHE A 186 -6.49 5.12 37.85
C PHE A 186 -5.90 5.95 36.72
N ASP A 187 -6.12 7.27 36.72
CA ASP A 187 -5.65 8.19 35.67
C ASP A 187 -4.13 8.28 35.61
N ARG A 188 -3.45 8.24 36.75
CA ARG A 188 -1.98 8.21 36.82
C ARG A 188 -1.42 6.97 36.13
N ASN A 189 -1.99 5.80 36.41
CA ASN A 189 -1.58 4.55 35.79
C ASN A 189 -1.87 4.56 34.27
N VAL A 190 -3.03 5.09 33.85
CA VAL A 190 -3.34 5.24 32.41
C VAL A 190 -2.39 6.19 31.73
N ALA A 191 -2.01 7.29 32.34
CA ALA A 191 -1.03 8.25 31.81
C ALA A 191 0.37 7.63 31.67
N ALA A 192 0.72 6.68 32.54
CA ALA A 192 1.96 5.89 32.45
C ALA A 192 1.88 4.73 31.43
N GLY A 193 0.76 4.60 30.68
CA GLY A 193 0.56 3.55 29.66
C GLY A 193 -0.07 2.26 30.21
N GLY A 194 -0.44 2.22 31.48
CA GLY A 194 -1.09 1.06 32.11
C GLY A 194 -2.60 0.98 31.86
N PRO A 195 -3.27 -0.06 32.35
CA PRO A 195 -4.71 -0.26 32.19
C PRO A 195 -5.59 0.57 33.14
N GLY A 196 -5.00 1.30 34.08
CA GLY A 196 -5.70 2.04 35.14
C GLY A 196 -6.04 1.17 36.33
N ALA A 197 -6.76 0.10 36.08
CA ALA A 197 -7.14 -0.90 37.10
C ALA A 197 -7.19 -2.32 36.51
N ALA A 198 -7.22 -3.34 37.39
CA ALA A 198 -7.31 -4.74 36.98
C ALA A 198 -8.04 -5.58 38.02
N ILE A 199 -8.75 -6.61 37.55
CA ILE A 199 -9.42 -7.60 38.40
C ILE A 199 -8.47 -8.77 38.65
N LEU A 200 -8.19 -9.09 39.90
CA LEU A 200 -7.34 -10.20 40.30
C LEU A 200 -8.09 -11.53 40.26
N ASN A 201 -7.62 -12.47 39.46
CA ASN A 201 -8.09 -13.86 39.40
C ASN A 201 -7.14 -14.83 40.13
N GLY A 202 -6.15 -14.32 40.89
CA GLY A 202 -5.11 -15.06 41.57
C GLY A 202 -4.02 -14.11 42.08
N PRO A 203 -2.88 -14.59 42.51
CA PRO A 203 -1.83 -13.79 43.10
C PRO A 203 -1.03 -12.93 42.07
N ASN A 204 -1.45 -12.93 40.83
CA ASN A 204 -0.74 -12.17 39.79
C ASN A 204 -1.52 -10.92 39.40
N CYS A 205 -0.85 -9.80 39.37
CA CYS A 205 -1.39 -8.55 38.85
C CYS A 205 -1.75 -8.68 37.38
N GLN A 206 -3.03 -8.56 37.01
CA GLN A 206 -3.47 -8.66 35.62
C GLN A 206 -3.12 -7.41 34.78
N ALA A 207 -2.58 -6.35 35.40
CA ALA A 207 -2.10 -5.16 34.69
C ALA A 207 -0.66 -5.30 34.18
N CYS A 208 0.25 -5.83 35.04
CA CYS A 208 1.68 -5.93 34.71
C CYS A 208 2.25 -7.36 34.72
N GLY A 209 1.48 -8.36 35.15
CA GLY A 209 1.90 -9.77 35.24
C GLY A 209 2.72 -10.12 36.48
N GLN A 210 3.11 -9.16 37.33
CA GLN A 210 3.92 -9.41 38.51
C GLN A 210 3.16 -10.17 39.59
N GLU A 211 3.88 -11.02 40.29
CA GLU A 211 3.32 -11.81 41.37
C GLU A 211 3.19 -10.97 42.66
N ILE A 212 2.00 -10.96 43.25
CA ILE A 212 1.73 -10.37 44.56
C ILE A 212 2.27 -11.34 45.62
N SER A 213 2.98 -10.82 46.63
CA SER A 213 3.57 -11.68 47.67
C SER A 213 2.51 -12.58 48.29
N GLY A 214 2.86 -13.82 48.59
CA GLY A 214 1.91 -14.81 49.14
C GLY A 214 1.29 -14.37 50.49
N MET A 215 1.98 -13.51 51.25
CA MET A 215 1.44 -12.92 52.51
C MET A 215 0.41 -11.85 52.17
N ALA A 216 0.70 -10.93 51.23
CA ALA A 216 -0.22 -9.90 50.79
C ALA A 216 -1.49 -10.53 50.16
N TRP A 217 -1.32 -11.52 49.28
CA TRP A 217 -2.43 -12.22 48.64
C TRP A 217 -3.36 -12.90 49.68
N LYS A 218 -2.79 -13.60 50.69
CA LYS A 218 -3.59 -14.21 51.79
C LYS A 218 -4.31 -13.14 52.59
N GLY A 219 -3.68 -12.00 52.87
CA GLY A 219 -4.32 -10.85 53.52
C GLY A 219 -5.54 -10.36 52.74
N MET A 220 -5.35 -10.13 51.44
CA MET A 220 -6.43 -9.69 50.54
C MET A 220 -7.62 -10.65 50.53
N LEU A 221 -7.41 -11.97 50.66
CA LEU A 221 -8.49 -12.96 50.69
C LEU A 221 -9.36 -12.90 51.96
N LEU A 222 -8.86 -12.32 53.05
CA LEU A 222 -9.55 -12.18 54.30
C LEU A 222 -10.33 -10.87 54.46
N GLU A 223 -10.03 -9.90 53.57
CA GLU A 223 -10.68 -8.59 53.58
C GLU A 223 -11.99 -8.58 52.78
N ASP A 224 -12.77 -7.48 52.91
CA ASP A 224 -14.01 -7.28 52.18
C ASP A 224 -13.78 -7.38 50.66
N PRO A 225 -14.62 -8.06 49.88
CA PRO A 225 -14.51 -8.13 48.43
C PRO A 225 -14.46 -6.75 47.74
N ASN A 226 -15.02 -5.72 48.36
CA ASN A 226 -15.03 -4.35 47.83
C ASN A 226 -13.79 -3.54 48.24
N GLN A 227 -12.81 -4.16 48.91
CA GLN A 227 -11.52 -3.53 49.18
C GLN A 227 -10.69 -3.44 47.89
N THR A 228 -10.26 -2.23 47.55
CA THR A 228 -9.30 -1.99 46.46
C THR A 228 -7.87 -1.89 46.99
N TYR A 229 -6.93 -2.30 46.16
CA TYR A 229 -5.51 -2.31 46.50
C TYR A 229 -4.73 -1.55 45.38
N GLU A 230 -3.49 -1.32 45.62
CA GLU A 230 -2.55 -0.76 44.65
C GLU A 230 -1.46 -1.79 44.36
N CYS A 231 -1.12 -1.97 43.07
CA CYS A 231 0.00 -2.80 42.71
C CYS A 231 1.31 -2.08 43.05
N GLU A 232 2.17 -2.74 43.83
CA GLU A 232 3.46 -2.16 44.26
C GLU A 232 4.42 -1.85 43.05
N GLU A 233 4.27 -2.58 41.93
CA GLU A 233 5.14 -2.47 40.77
C GLU A 233 4.63 -1.49 39.72
N CYS A 234 3.32 -1.50 39.42
CA CYS A 234 2.77 -0.70 38.32
C CYS A 234 1.75 0.35 38.76
N GLU A 235 1.47 0.44 40.06
CA GLU A 235 0.53 1.40 40.66
C GLU A 235 -0.92 1.29 40.15
N ALA A 236 -1.27 0.21 39.41
CA ALA A 236 -2.64 0.00 38.96
C ALA A 236 -3.56 -0.29 40.16
N VAL A 237 -4.81 0.19 40.08
CA VAL A 237 -5.85 -0.17 41.04
C VAL A 237 -6.19 -1.65 40.86
N LEU A 238 -6.16 -2.41 41.97
CA LEU A 238 -6.48 -3.82 41.95
C LEU A 238 -7.79 -4.09 42.68
N LEU A 239 -8.64 -4.88 42.06
CA LEU A 239 -9.89 -5.33 42.60
C LEU A 239 -9.90 -6.87 42.58
N ARG A 240 -10.19 -7.51 43.72
CA ARG A 240 -10.28 -8.96 43.78
C ARG A 240 -11.56 -9.44 43.10
N LYS A 241 -11.50 -10.53 42.35
CA LYS A 241 -12.70 -11.19 41.83
C LYS A 241 -13.59 -11.58 42.98
N GLY A 242 -14.86 -11.18 42.93
CA GLY A 242 -15.87 -11.53 43.91
C GLY A 242 -16.27 -13.01 43.85
#